data_e0be1e2713f199e42f010eaca2d7888d
#
_entry.id   e0be1e2713f199e42f010eaca2d7888d
#
_cell.length_a   1.000
_cell.length_b   1.000
_cell.length_c   1.000
_cell.angle_alpha   90.00
_cell.angle_beta   90.00
_cell.angle_gamma   90.00
#
_symmetry.space_group_name_H-M   'P 1'
#
loop_
_entity.id
_entity.type
_entity.pdbx_description
1 polymer ?
#
loop_
_entity_poly.entity_id
_entity_poly.type
_entity_poly.pdbx_seq_one_letter_code
_entity_poly.pdbx_strand_id
1 'polypeptide(L)'
;MQRIAESYLSTGSRIDINYEGFKVPLYSTEAIVLIGVVIAAIVFQLLAFFASATTPVTGALYSVTQGYFISFLVFKVLGAYDLEYLGAMALMITVLIVLTMSLLYAKGIIRVTKKFKMVITTLFITVIAASLFSFIGYFIPFTRPMIVAMQHNFALSVISGVIFIIIAALFLICDFDTIDHVVNNKLPKKYEWQAAFGLAFTVLWIYLKVLDLIITIAGHGRD
;
A
#
# COMPACT_ATOMS: atom_id res chain seq x y z
N MET A 1 17.88 28.25 -10.78
CA MET A 1 16.52 27.72 -10.89
C MET A 1 15.98 27.13 -9.57
N GLN A 2 16.77 26.39 -8.79
CA GLN A 2 16.33 25.85 -7.49
C GLN A 2 15.83 26.93 -6.51
N ARG A 3 16.53 28.08 -6.34
CA ARG A 3 16.11 29.15 -5.42
C ARG A 3 14.77 29.82 -5.77
N ILE A 4 14.38 29.83 -7.02
CA ILE A 4 13.11 30.41 -7.47
C ILE A 4 11.96 29.42 -7.15
N ALA A 5 12.17 28.12 -7.35
CA ALA A 5 11.20 27.11 -6.96
C ALA A 5 10.97 27.06 -5.44
N GLU A 6 12.03 27.20 -4.64
CA GLU A 6 11.94 27.29 -3.17
C GLU A 6 11.18 28.53 -2.70
N SER A 7 11.30 29.69 -3.38
CA SER A 7 10.57 30.90 -3.02
C SER A 7 9.06 30.83 -3.28
N TYR A 8 8.63 30.11 -4.32
CA TYR A 8 7.21 29.88 -4.61
C TYR A 8 6.56 28.83 -3.70
N LEU A 9 7.35 27.85 -3.20
CA LEU A 9 6.90 26.84 -2.24
C LEU A 9 6.82 27.37 -0.80
N SER A 10 7.58 28.41 -0.46
CA SER A 10 7.65 28.96 0.89
C SER A 10 6.50 29.88 1.29
N THR A 11 5.52 30.12 0.41
CA THR A 11 4.40 31.07 0.68
C THR A 11 3.25 30.42 1.46
N GLY A 12 3.34 29.13 1.82
CA GLY A 12 2.33 28.40 2.60
C GLY A 12 2.72 28.19 4.07
N SER A 13 1.74 28.10 4.94
CA SER A 13 1.96 27.72 6.34
C SER A 13 2.61 26.34 6.40
N ARG A 14 3.68 26.23 7.17
CA ARG A 14 4.40 24.97 7.41
C ARG A 14 3.64 24.12 8.42
N ILE A 15 3.40 22.87 8.08
CA ILE A 15 2.77 21.86 8.93
C ILE A 15 3.81 20.78 9.18
N ASP A 16 4.16 20.51 10.43
CA ASP A 16 5.06 19.41 10.77
C ASP A 16 4.22 18.13 10.97
N ILE A 17 4.45 17.14 10.12
CA ILE A 17 3.83 15.82 10.25
C ILE A 17 4.81 14.87 10.93
N ASN A 18 4.35 14.15 11.94
CA ASN A 18 5.11 13.07 12.56
C ASN A 18 4.57 11.72 12.06
N TYR A 19 5.42 10.98 11.35
CA TYR A 19 5.13 9.64 10.87
C TYR A 19 6.18 8.67 11.41
N GLU A 20 5.78 7.74 12.27
CA GLU A 20 6.65 6.72 12.88
C GLU A 20 7.99 7.29 13.44
N GLY A 21 7.93 8.40 14.20
CA GLY A 21 9.11 9.08 14.74
C GLY A 21 9.79 10.05 13.76
N PHE A 22 9.41 10.08 12.49
CA PHE A 22 9.96 10.98 11.48
C PHE A 22 9.16 12.29 11.40
N LYS A 23 9.79 13.41 11.76
CA LYS A 23 9.19 14.76 11.66
C LYS A 23 9.50 15.35 10.29
N VAL A 24 8.51 15.50 9.45
CA VAL A 24 8.67 16.03 8.09
C VAL A 24 7.94 17.36 7.97
N PRO A 25 8.65 18.43 7.57
CA PRO A 25 8.01 19.69 7.26
C PRO A 25 7.23 19.57 5.93
N LEU A 26 5.94 19.80 5.99
CA LEU A 26 5.07 19.82 4.83
C LEU A 26 4.55 21.24 4.58
N TYR A 27 4.70 21.72 3.35
CA TYR A 27 4.08 22.99 2.97
C TYR A 27 2.57 22.75 2.66
N SER A 28 1.75 23.74 2.90
CA SER A 28 0.30 23.63 2.67
C SER A 28 -0.05 23.21 1.22
N THR A 29 0.71 23.67 0.25
CA THR A 29 0.55 23.28 -1.17
C THR A 29 0.85 21.80 -1.39
N GLU A 30 1.94 21.26 -0.78
CA GLU A 30 2.29 19.84 -0.85
C GLU A 30 1.22 18.97 -0.19
N ALA A 31 0.68 19.43 0.96
CA ALA A 31 -0.40 18.73 1.66
C ALA A 31 -1.67 18.64 0.80
N ILE A 32 -2.05 19.72 0.14
CA ILE A 32 -3.22 19.75 -0.76
C ILE A 32 -3.02 18.78 -1.94
N VAL A 33 -1.83 18.80 -2.57
CA VAL A 33 -1.51 17.89 -3.68
C VAL A 33 -1.55 16.44 -3.20
N LEU A 34 -0.96 16.13 -2.04
CA LEU A 34 -0.95 14.78 -1.47
C LEU A 34 -2.37 14.28 -1.19
N ILE A 35 -3.22 15.11 -0.58
CA ILE A 35 -4.63 14.78 -0.35
C ILE A 35 -5.35 14.51 -1.68
N GLY A 36 -5.14 15.37 -2.69
CA GLY A 36 -5.70 15.19 -4.02
C GLY A 36 -5.28 13.88 -4.68
N VAL A 37 -4.00 13.52 -4.58
CA VAL A 37 -3.45 12.25 -5.09
C VAL A 37 -4.06 11.05 -4.37
N VAL A 38 -4.20 11.10 -3.03
CA VAL A 38 -4.82 10.01 -2.25
C VAL A 38 -6.29 9.83 -2.64
N ILE A 39 -7.04 10.93 -2.77
CA ILE A 39 -8.45 10.87 -3.22
C ILE A 39 -8.54 10.28 -4.63
N ALA A 40 -7.69 10.75 -5.55
CA ALA A 40 -7.64 10.24 -6.92
C ALA A 40 -7.29 8.75 -6.96
N ALA A 41 -6.33 8.30 -6.15
CA ALA A 41 -5.96 6.89 -6.03
C ALA A 41 -7.16 6.03 -5.58
N ILE A 42 -7.91 6.47 -4.56
CA ILE A 42 -9.10 5.76 -4.08
C ILE A 42 -10.16 5.67 -5.18
N VAL A 43 -10.44 6.78 -5.88
CA VAL A 43 -11.43 6.80 -6.96
C VAL A 43 -11.02 5.88 -8.11
N PHE A 44 -9.77 5.97 -8.58
CA PHE A 44 -9.28 5.11 -9.67
C PHE A 44 -9.25 3.64 -9.28
N GLN A 45 -8.90 3.32 -8.03
CA GLN A 45 -8.93 1.97 -7.49
C GLN A 45 -10.36 1.40 -7.51
N LEU A 46 -11.34 2.16 -6.99
CA LEU A 46 -12.73 1.72 -6.99
C LEU A 46 -13.27 1.53 -8.41
N LEU A 47 -12.98 2.45 -9.32
CA LEU A 47 -13.36 2.33 -10.72
C LEU A 47 -12.71 1.10 -11.39
N ALA A 48 -11.43 0.83 -11.13
CA ALA A 48 -10.73 -0.33 -11.68
C ALA A 48 -11.29 -1.66 -11.17
N PHE A 49 -11.74 -1.72 -9.90
CA PHE A 49 -12.35 -2.93 -9.35
C PHE A 49 -13.79 -3.15 -9.80
N PHE A 50 -14.61 -2.10 -9.82
CA PHE A 50 -16.06 -2.24 -10.09
C PHE A 50 -16.44 -2.08 -11.56
N ALA A 51 -15.66 -1.34 -12.35
CA ALA A 51 -15.95 -1.05 -13.75
C ALA A 51 -14.90 -1.70 -14.67
N SER A 52 -15.00 -3.01 -14.87
CA SER A 52 -14.04 -3.82 -15.66
C SER A 52 -13.75 -3.28 -17.07
N ALA A 53 -14.67 -2.54 -17.68
CA ALA A 53 -14.47 -1.93 -18.99
C ALA A 53 -13.48 -0.75 -18.95
N THR A 54 -13.37 -0.04 -17.83
CA THR A 54 -12.48 1.13 -17.67
C THR A 54 -11.15 0.77 -17.05
N THR A 55 -10.97 -0.47 -16.56
CA THR A 55 -9.78 -0.93 -15.84
C THR A 55 -8.45 -0.62 -16.55
N PRO A 56 -8.31 -0.72 -17.89
CA PRO A 56 -7.04 -0.39 -18.55
C PRO A 56 -6.58 1.05 -18.29
N VAL A 57 -7.52 1.99 -18.30
CA VAL A 57 -7.24 3.42 -18.10
C VAL A 57 -7.15 3.74 -16.62
N THR A 58 -8.15 3.32 -15.84
CA THR A 58 -8.22 3.61 -14.40
C THR A 58 -7.11 2.91 -13.62
N GLY A 59 -6.71 1.70 -14.01
CA GLY A 59 -5.57 1.00 -13.44
C GLY A 59 -4.23 1.68 -13.73
N ALA A 60 -4.05 2.21 -14.95
CA ALA A 60 -2.86 2.99 -15.29
C ALA A 60 -2.80 4.30 -14.49
N LEU A 61 -3.91 5.04 -14.38
CA LEU A 61 -4.00 6.25 -13.58
C LEU A 61 -3.77 5.98 -12.09
N TYR A 62 -4.31 4.87 -11.55
CA TYR A 62 -4.02 4.41 -10.20
C TYR A 62 -2.51 4.19 -9.99
N SER A 63 -1.84 3.51 -10.93
CA SER A 63 -0.40 3.25 -10.83
C SER A 63 0.42 4.54 -10.80
N VAL A 64 0.03 5.56 -11.56
CA VAL A 64 0.69 6.89 -11.54
C VAL A 64 0.48 7.56 -10.18
N THR A 65 -0.74 7.55 -9.63
CA THR A 65 -1.01 8.14 -8.32
C THR A 65 -0.26 7.42 -7.20
N GLN A 66 -0.16 6.09 -7.25
CA GLN A 66 0.62 5.31 -6.29
C GLN A 66 2.13 5.55 -6.43
N GLY A 67 2.63 5.67 -7.65
CA GLY A 67 4.03 6.03 -7.90
C GLY A 67 4.40 7.39 -7.29
N TYR A 68 3.52 8.39 -7.42
CA TYR A 68 3.70 9.68 -6.77
C TYR A 68 3.69 9.56 -5.23
N PHE A 69 2.73 8.82 -4.66
CA PHE A 69 2.65 8.60 -3.22
C PHE A 69 3.90 7.92 -2.66
N ILE A 70 4.35 6.85 -3.31
CA ILE A 70 5.58 6.12 -2.94
C ILE A 70 6.80 7.02 -3.04
N SER A 71 6.91 7.78 -4.13
CA SER A 71 8.02 8.73 -4.33
C SER A 71 8.04 9.80 -3.24
N PHE A 72 6.88 10.35 -2.87
CA PHE A 72 6.76 11.29 -1.76
C PHE A 72 7.25 10.67 -0.44
N LEU A 73 6.80 9.44 -0.14
CA LEU A 73 7.19 8.75 1.09
C LEU A 73 8.70 8.47 1.14
N VAL A 74 9.27 7.95 0.05
CA VAL A 74 10.69 7.58 0.01
C VAL A 74 11.59 8.80 -0.03
N PHE A 75 11.36 9.75 -0.94
CA PHE A 75 12.28 10.88 -1.14
C PHE A 75 12.02 12.06 -0.22
N LYS A 76 10.79 12.33 0.18
CA LYS A 76 10.48 13.45 1.07
C LYS A 76 10.57 13.05 2.54
N VAL A 77 9.99 11.89 2.92
CA VAL A 77 9.96 11.45 4.32
C VAL A 77 11.28 10.81 4.69
N LEU A 78 11.69 9.76 3.99
CA LEU A 78 12.93 9.06 4.31
C LEU A 78 14.18 9.85 3.89
N GLY A 79 14.12 10.58 2.77
CA GLY A 79 15.22 11.42 2.31
C GLY A 79 15.58 12.57 3.25
N ALA A 80 14.63 13.05 4.05
CA ALA A 80 14.93 14.03 5.11
C ALA A 80 15.86 13.47 6.20
N TYR A 81 16.10 12.17 6.23
CA TYR A 81 16.93 11.45 7.21
C TYR A 81 18.02 10.59 6.57
N ASP A 82 18.30 10.77 5.27
CA ASP A 82 19.26 9.97 4.48
C ASP A 82 18.95 8.46 4.49
N LEU A 83 17.65 8.10 4.45
CA LEU A 83 17.14 6.73 4.54
C LEU A 83 16.42 6.25 3.28
N GLU A 84 16.62 6.90 2.13
CA GLU A 84 15.96 6.54 0.86
C GLU A 84 16.26 5.08 0.45
N TYR A 85 17.41 4.55 0.85
CA TYR A 85 17.79 3.16 0.59
C TYR A 85 16.81 2.14 1.17
N LEU A 86 16.02 2.50 2.20
CA LEU A 86 14.98 1.64 2.76
C LEU A 86 13.87 1.36 1.73
N GLY A 87 13.58 2.33 0.85
CA GLY A 87 12.65 2.12 -0.26
C GLY A 87 13.14 1.05 -1.23
N ALA A 88 14.44 1.05 -1.56
CA ALA A 88 15.06 0.01 -2.40
C ALA A 88 15.08 -1.35 -1.69
N MET A 89 15.38 -1.40 -0.39
CA MET A 89 15.31 -2.63 0.41
C MET A 89 13.90 -3.23 0.42
N ALA A 90 12.87 -2.39 0.63
CA ALA A 90 11.48 -2.83 0.57
C ALA A 90 11.12 -3.41 -0.80
N LEU A 91 11.61 -2.79 -1.88
CA LEU A 91 11.41 -3.31 -3.25
C LEU A 91 12.05 -4.68 -3.43
N MET A 92 13.30 -4.86 -2.99
CA MET A 92 14.00 -6.16 -3.09
C MET A 92 13.24 -7.25 -2.33
N ILE A 93 12.81 -6.97 -1.09
CA ILE A 93 12.03 -7.92 -0.29
C ILE A 93 10.70 -8.24 -0.98
N THR A 94 10.01 -7.24 -1.52
CA THR A 94 8.75 -7.43 -2.26
C THR A 94 8.96 -8.36 -3.46
N VAL A 95 10.00 -8.11 -4.27
CA VAL A 95 10.33 -8.95 -5.42
C VAL A 95 10.62 -10.38 -4.99
N LEU A 96 11.36 -10.59 -3.90
CA LEU A 96 11.61 -11.93 -3.35
C LEU A 96 10.32 -12.63 -2.92
N ILE A 97 9.40 -11.94 -2.25
CA ILE A 97 8.09 -12.49 -1.86
C ILE A 97 7.31 -12.90 -3.11
N VAL A 98 7.21 -12.00 -4.10
CA VAL A 98 6.47 -12.27 -5.35
C VAL A 98 7.05 -13.46 -6.10
N LEU A 99 8.37 -13.51 -6.27
CA LEU A 99 9.05 -14.63 -6.92
C LEU A 99 8.84 -15.95 -6.16
N THR A 100 8.98 -15.93 -4.84
CA THR A 100 8.78 -17.13 -4.02
C THR A 100 7.35 -17.65 -4.15
N MET A 101 6.33 -16.78 -4.03
CA MET A 101 4.93 -17.15 -4.13
C MET A 101 4.57 -17.64 -5.54
N SER A 102 5.11 -16.99 -6.58
CA SER A 102 4.96 -17.42 -7.97
C SER A 102 5.53 -18.82 -8.21
N LEU A 103 6.73 -19.10 -7.67
CA LEU A 103 7.35 -20.42 -7.78
C LEU A 103 6.58 -21.51 -7.01
N LEU A 104 6.09 -21.21 -5.81
CA LEU A 104 5.28 -22.14 -5.02
C LEU A 104 3.96 -22.49 -5.73
N TYR A 105 3.33 -21.47 -6.34
CA TYR A 105 2.12 -21.65 -7.13
C TYR A 105 2.40 -22.47 -8.41
N ALA A 106 3.42 -22.08 -9.19
CA ALA A 106 3.76 -22.75 -10.45
C ALA A 106 4.17 -24.24 -10.25
N LYS A 107 4.83 -24.55 -9.14
CA LYS A 107 5.16 -25.95 -8.78
C LYS A 107 3.99 -26.74 -8.20
N GLY A 108 2.82 -26.12 -8.02
CA GLY A 108 1.64 -26.76 -7.44
C GLY A 108 1.79 -27.15 -5.97
N ILE A 109 2.78 -26.58 -5.26
CA ILE A 109 3.00 -26.81 -3.82
C ILE A 109 1.84 -26.24 -3.02
N ILE A 110 1.38 -25.03 -3.41
CA ILE A 110 0.20 -24.42 -2.83
C ILE A 110 -0.91 -24.47 -3.88
N ARG A 111 -1.99 -25.20 -3.57
CA ARG A 111 -3.15 -25.30 -4.45
C ARG A 111 -4.31 -24.45 -3.91
N VAL A 112 -4.86 -23.60 -4.77
CA VAL A 112 -6.00 -22.76 -4.41
C VAL A 112 -7.27 -23.61 -4.44
N THR A 113 -7.70 -24.03 -3.26
CA THR A 113 -9.01 -24.68 -3.08
C THR A 113 -10.09 -23.63 -2.84
N LYS A 114 -11.36 -23.98 -3.06
CA LYS A 114 -12.50 -23.10 -2.74
C LYS A 114 -12.46 -22.63 -1.27
N LYS A 115 -12.10 -23.54 -0.34
CA LYS A 115 -11.97 -23.22 1.09
C LYS A 115 -10.81 -22.24 1.34
N PHE A 116 -9.63 -22.47 0.72
CA PHE A 116 -8.48 -21.57 0.83
C PHE A 116 -8.84 -20.17 0.34
N LYS A 117 -9.42 -20.05 -0.88
CA LYS A 117 -9.82 -18.75 -1.44
C LYS A 117 -10.82 -18.03 -0.54
N MET A 118 -11.82 -18.75 -0.01
CA MET A 118 -12.79 -18.18 0.92
C MET A 118 -12.12 -17.63 2.19
N VAL A 119 -11.24 -18.41 2.82
CA VAL A 119 -10.54 -17.99 4.06
C VAL A 119 -9.66 -16.76 3.79
N ILE A 120 -8.84 -16.79 2.74
CA ILE A 120 -7.94 -15.66 2.42
C ILE A 120 -8.74 -14.41 2.05
N THR A 121 -9.80 -14.54 1.24
CA THR A 121 -10.66 -13.40 0.90
C THR A 121 -11.36 -12.84 2.15
N THR A 122 -11.82 -13.69 3.06
CA THR A 122 -12.42 -13.23 4.33
C THR A 122 -11.40 -12.49 5.20
N LEU A 123 -10.18 -13.02 5.33
CA LEU A 123 -9.09 -12.34 6.06
C LEU A 123 -8.77 -10.99 5.44
N PHE A 124 -8.69 -10.91 4.11
CA PHE A 124 -8.44 -9.67 3.39
C PHE A 124 -9.54 -8.63 3.63
N ILE A 125 -10.80 -9.02 3.51
CA ILE A 125 -11.95 -8.14 3.82
C ILE A 125 -11.91 -7.69 5.28
N THR A 126 -11.57 -8.59 6.21
CA THR A 126 -11.45 -8.26 7.65
C THR A 126 -10.36 -7.22 7.89
N VAL A 127 -9.20 -7.32 7.22
CA VAL A 127 -8.12 -6.33 7.31
C VAL A 127 -8.59 -4.96 6.79
N ILE A 128 -9.26 -4.94 5.63
CA ILE A 128 -9.82 -3.69 5.08
C ILE A 128 -10.85 -3.08 6.05
N ALA A 129 -11.77 -3.90 6.57
CA ALA A 129 -12.79 -3.45 7.52
C ALA A 129 -12.16 -2.92 8.82
N ALA A 130 -11.14 -3.60 9.36
CA ALA A 130 -10.40 -3.15 10.53
C ALA A 130 -9.65 -1.82 10.28
N SER A 131 -9.04 -1.67 9.10
CA SER A 131 -8.36 -0.43 8.71
C SER A 131 -9.36 0.73 8.58
N LEU A 132 -10.52 0.48 7.98
CA LEU A 132 -11.60 1.48 7.85
C LEU A 132 -12.16 1.84 9.22
N PHE A 133 -12.38 0.86 10.10
CA PHE A 133 -12.83 1.08 11.47
C PHE A 133 -11.82 1.93 12.26
N SER A 134 -10.52 1.64 12.14
CA SER A 134 -9.46 2.41 12.77
C SER A 134 -9.41 3.84 12.23
N PHE A 135 -9.56 4.02 10.90
CA PHE A 135 -9.61 5.33 10.26
C PHE A 135 -10.79 6.16 10.77
N ILE A 136 -12.00 5.62 10.77
CA ILE A 136 -13.20 6.30 11.28
C ILE A 136 -13.05 6.59 12.78
N GLY A 137 -12.59 5.61 13.55
CA GLY A 137 -12.42 5.72 14.99
C GLY A 137 -11.39 6.76 15.41
N TYR A 138 -10.41 7.09 14.54
CA TYR A 138 -9.45 8.17 14.79
C TYR A 138 -10.13 9.55 14.90
N PHE A 139 -11.23 9.77 14.20
CA PHE A 139 -12.00 11.02 14.27
C PHE A 139 -12.97 11.08 15.47
N ILE A 140 -13.21 9.96 16.14
CA ILE A 140 -14.09 9.88 17.29
C ILE A 140 -13.26 10.12 18.57
N PRO A 141 -13.54 11.18 19.37
CA PRO A 141 -12.72 11.54 20.54
C PRO A 141 -12.58 10.42 21.57
N PHE A 142 -13.60 9.56 21.71
CA PHE A 142 -13.60 8.44 22.66
C PHE A 142 -12.67 7.28 22.24
N THR A 143 -12.62 6.93 20.95
CA THR A 143 -11.83 5.79 20.44
C THR A 143 -10.41 6.20 20.04
N ARG A 144 -10.18 7.48 19.73
CA ARG A 144 -8.88 8.01 19.31
C ARG A 144 -7.72 7.65 20.25
N PRO A 145 -7.79 7.82 21.60
CA PRO A 145 -6.67 7.48 22.48
C PRO A 145 -6.28 6.00 22.41
N MET A 146 -7.28 5.12 22.29
CA MET A 146 -7.06 3.67 22.19
C MET A 146 -6.37 3.31 20.87
N ILE A 147 -6.83 3.86 19.74
CA ILE A 147 -6.23 3.62 18.42
C ILE A 147 -4.81 4.12 18.37
N VAL A 148 -4.56 5.34 18.87
CA VAL A 148 -3.22 5.94 18.94
C VAL A 148 -2.30 5.09 19.83
N ALA A 149 -2.75 4.64 21.01
CA ALA A 149 -1.97 3.78 21.89
C ALA A 149 -1.61 2.43 21.23
N MET A 150 -2.51 1.85 20.42
CA MET A 150 -2.23 0.63 19.67
C MET A 150 -1.19 0.87 18.57
N GLN A 151 -1.26 1.98 17.86
CA GLN A 151 -0.31 2.34 16.79
C GLN A 151 1.08 2.67 17.33
N HIS A 152 1.18 3.29 18.50
CA HIS A 152 2.47 3.59 19.14
C HIS A 152 3.11 2.40 19.85
N ASN A 153 2.43 1.25 19.95
CA ASN A 153 3.02 0.05 20.52
C ASN A 153 3.88 -0.67 19.48
N PHE A 154 5.20 -0.52 19.60
CA PHE A 154 6.16 -1.11 18.67
C PHE A 154 5.94 -2.61 18.43
N ALA A 155 5.77 -3.40 19.49
CA ALA A 155 5.59 -4.84 19.35
C ALA A 155 4.31 -5.18 18.58
N LEU A 156 3.19 -4.47 18.84
CA LEU A 156 1.94 -4.66 18.12
C LEU A 156 2.07 -4.22 16.66
N SER A 157 2.75 -3.11 16.37
CA SER A 157 2.96 -2.63 15.02
C SER A 157 3.79 -3.61 14.20
N VAL A 158 4.88 -4.13 14.74
CA VAL A 158 5.74 -5.13 14.06
C VAL A 158 4.98 -6.43 13.82
N ILE A 159 4.31 -6.98 14.85
CA ILE A 159 3.56 -8.24 14.73
C ILE A 159 2.43 -8.09 13.70
N SER A 160 1.64 -7.03 13.78
CA SER A 160 0.57 -6.77 12.82
C SER A 160 1.10 -6.56 11.39
N GLY A 161 2.21 -5.85 11.23
CA GLY A 161 2.87 -5.66 9.94
C GLY A 161 3.27 -6.98 9.29
N VAL A 162 3.91 -7.88 10.05
CA VAL A 162 4.29 -9.22 9.56
C VAL A 162 3.05 -10.04 9.18
N ILE A 163 2.01 -10.04 10.02
CA ILE A 163 0.75 -10.75 9.72
C ILE A 163 0.13 -10.22 8.42
N PHE A 164 0.09 -8.90 8.23
CA PHE A 164 -0.46 -8.31 7.01
C PHE A 164 0.34 -8.66 5.75
N ILE A 165 1.68 -8.72 5.84
CA ILE A 165 2.54 -9.17 4.74
C ILE A 165 2.24 -10.64 4.39
N ILE A 166 2.08 -11.51 5.39
CA ILE A 166 1.73 -12.91 5.17
C ILE A 166 0.37 -13.04 4.48
N ILE A 167 -0.66 -12.32 4.96
CA ILE A 167 -1.99 -12.32 4.34
C ILE A 167 -1.92 -11.83 2.90
N ALA A 168 -1.18 -10.76 2.63
CA ALA A 168 -0.99 -10.23 1.28
C ALA A 168 -0.27 -11.22 0.36
N ALA A 169 0.77 -11.89 0.86
CA ALA A 169 1.48 -12.93 0.11
C ALA A 169 0.59 -14.14 -0.22
N LEU A 170 -0.29 -14.54 0.69
CA LEU A 170 -1.28 -15.59 0.44
C LEU A 170 -2.37 -15.12 -0.54
N PHE A 171 -2.75 -13.83 -0.49
CA PHE A 171 -3.71 -13.26 -1.44
C PHE A 171 -3.14 -13.22 -2.86
N LEU A 172 -1.83 -12.96 -3.00
CA LEU A 172 -1.13 -13.01 -4.29
C LEU A 172 -1.29 -14.37 -5.01
N ILE A 173 -1.35 -15.48 -4.24
CA ILE A 173 -1.63 -16.81 -4.81
C ILE A 173 -3.05 -16.89 -5.37
N CYS A 174 -4.02 -16.22 -4.73
CA CYS A 174 -5.38 -16.12 -5.25
C CYS A 174 -5.46 -15.28 -6.54
N ASP A 175 -4.56 -14.28 -6.69
CA ASP A 175 -4.46 -13.50 -7.92
C ASP A 175 -3.93 -14.35 -9.07
N PHE A 176 -2.90 -15.18 -8.85
CA PHE A 176 -2.41 -16.12 -9.85
C PHE A 176 -3.50 -17.11 -10.29
N ASP A 177 -4.26 -17.69 -9.35
CA ASP A 177 -5.40 -18.56 -9.64
C ASP A 177 -6.48 -17.85 -10.46
N THR A 178 -6.70 -16.57 -10.17
CA THR A 178 -7.66 -15.75 -10.92
C THR A 178 -7.19 -15.50 -12.35
N ILE A 179 -5.89 -15.23 -12.57
CA ILE A 179 -5.30 -15.07 -13.89
C ILE A 179 -5.42 -16.38 -14.68
N ASP A 180 -5.03 -17.53 -14.09
CA ASP A 180 -5.16 -18.82 -14.71
C ASP A 180 -6.61 -19.14 -15.11
N HIS A 181 -7.56 -18.81 -14.23
CA HIS A 181 -8.99 -18.99 -14.52
C HIS A 181 -9.45 -18.15 -15.71
N VAL A 182 -9.05 -16.89 -15.78
CA VAL A 182 -9.40 -15.96 -16.87
C VAL A 182 -8.81 -16.45 -18.20
N VAL A 183 -7.53 -16.83 -18.20
CA VAL A 183 -6.82 -17.30 -19.40
C VAL A 183 -7.36 -18.64 -19.90
N ASN A 184 -7.47 -19.64 -19.00
CA ASN A 184 -7.90 -21.00 -19.37
C ASN A 184 -9.35 -21.04 -19.86
N ASN A 185 -10.23 -20.17 -19.33
CA ASN A 185 -11.62 -20.09 -19.76
C ASN A 185 -11.84 -19.10 -20.92
N LYS A 186 -10.75 -18.51 -21.46
CA LYS A 186 -10.79 -17.53 -22.57
C LYS A 186 -11.82 -16.42 -22.34
N LEU A 187 -11.84 -15.87 -21.13
CA LEU A 187 -12.78 -14.82 -20.78
C LEU A 187 -12.53 -13.53 -21.59
N PRO A 188 -13.53 -12.66 -21.77
CA PRO A 188 -13.37 -11.39 -22.48
C PRO A 188 -12.21 -10.55 -21.93
N LYS A 189 -11.51 -9.85 -22.81
CA LYS A 189 -10.27 -9.10 -22.52
C LYS A 189 -10.38 -8.10 -21.35
N LYS A 190 -11.57 -7.59 -21.08
CA LYS A 190 -11.83 -6.73 -19.91
C LYS A 190 -11.50 -7.42 -18.57
N TYR A 191 -11.70 -8.74 -18.48
CA TYR A 191 -11.39 -9.51 -17.27
C TYR A 191 -9.89 -9.82 -17.16
N GLU A 192 -9.16 -9.90 -18.28
CA GLU A 192 -7.70 -10.00 -18.27
C GLU A 192 -7.09 -8.73 -17.65
N TRP A 193 -7.57 -7.55 -18.08
CA TRP A 193 -7.13 -6.29 -17.49
C TRP A 193 -7.46 -6.18 -16.00
N GLN A 194 -8.64 -6.65 -15.60
CA GLN A 194 -9.06 -6.64 -14.19
C GLN A 194 -8.20 -7.58 -13.34
N ALA A 195 -7.88 -8.78 -13.85
CA ALA A 195 -7.00 -9.73 -13.16
C ALA A 195 -5.56 -9.19 -13.05
N ALA A 196 -5.04 -8.58 -14.13
CA ALA A 196 -3.72 -7.92 -14.12
C ALA A 196 -3.68 -6.74 -13.14
N PHE A 197 -4.75 -5.94 -13.07
CA PHE A 197 -4.85 -4.85 -12.10
C PHE A 197 -4.88 -5.39 -10.66
N GLY A 198 -5.65 -6.46 -10.38
CA GLY A 198 -5.68 -7.12 -9.07
C GLY A 198 -4.30 -7.54 -8.62
N LEU A 199 -3.55 -8.23 -9.49
CA LEU A 199 -2.16 -8.62 -9.21
C LEU A 199 -1.26 -7.42 -8.93
N ALA A 200 -1.30 -6.38 -9.77
CA ALA A 200 -0.50 -5.17 -9.59
C ALA A 200 -0.84 -4.47 -8.27
N PHE A 201 -2.12 -4.39 -7.92
CA PHE A 201 -2.59 -3.83 -6.64
C PHE A 201 -2.04 -4.60 -5.45
N THR A 202 -2.10 -5.93 -5.47
CA THR A 202 -1.57 -6.78 -4.38
C THR A 202 -0.07 -6.63 -4.23
N VAL A 203 0.70 -6.57 -5.32
CA VAL A 203 2.16 -6.35 -5.30
C VAL A 203 2.50 -4.98 -4.70
N LEU A 204 1.80 -3.92 -5.10
CA LEU A 204 1.96 -2.58 -4.52
C LEU A 204 1.62 -2.56 -3.03
N TRP A 205 0.57 -3.27 -2.63
CA TRP A 205 0.19 -3.36 -1.22
C TRP A 205 1.24 -4.09 -0.38
N ILE A 206 1.82 -5.20 -0.89
CA ILE A 206 2.95 -5.88 -0.25
C ILE A 206 4.12 -4.90 -0.08
N TYR A 207 4.48 -4.17 -1.14
CA TYR A 207 5.56 -3.20 -1.09
C TYR A 207 5.34 -2.15 0.01
N LEU A 208 4.15 -1.55 0.07
CA LEU A 208 3.82 -0.54 1.07
C LEU A 208 3.85 -1.12 2.49
N LYS A 209 3.39 -2.35 2.69
CA LYS A 209 3.44 -3.01 4.01
C LYS A 209 4.85 -3.40 4.43
N VAL A 210 5.70 -3.83 3.50
CA VAL A 210 7.11 -4.08 3.77
C VAL A 210 7.84 -2.78 4.10
N LEU A 211 7.58 -1.72 3.33
CA LEU A 211 8.18 -0.40 3.57
C LEU A 211 7.75 0.16 4.93
N ASP A 212 6.46 0.11 5.26
CA ASP A 212 5.90 0.52 6.55
C ASP A 212 6.55 -0.22 7.73
N LEU A 213 6.70 -1.55 7.61
CA LEU A 213 7.38 -2.38 8.62
C LEU A 213 8.86 -1.97 8.81
N ILE A 214 9.58 -1.74 7.71
CA ILE A 214 10.99 -1.32 7.76
C ILE A 214 11.12 0.07 8.40
N ILE A 215 10.23 1.01 8.06
CA ILE A 215 10.19 2.35 8.66
C ILE A 215 9.91 2.27 10.16
N THR A 216 8.94 1.47 10.58
CA THR A 216 8.62 1.25 12.00
C THR A 216 9.83 0.73 12.78
N ILE A 217 10.56 -0.25 12.22
CA ILE A 217 11.77 -0.78 12.86
C ILE A 217 12.89 0.26 12.89
N ALA A 218 13.10 1.00 11.81
CA ALA A 218 14.15 2.03 11.73
C ALA A 218 13.85 3.24 12.62
N GLY A 219 12.57 3.58 12.81
CA GLY A 219 12.13 4.69 13.68
C GLY A 219 12.30 4.39 15.15
N HIS A 220 12.06 3.15 15.58
CA HIS A 220 12.12 2.77 17.00
C HIS A 220 13.50 2.94 17.68
N GLY A 221 14.57 2.94 16.93
CA GLY A 221 15.92 3.17 17.48
C GLY A 221 16.31 4.65 17.60
N ARG A 222 15.38 5.59 17.34
CA ARG A 222 15.63 7.04 17.30
C ARG A 222 14.96 7.83 18.43
N ASP A 223 14.08 7.18 19.20
CA ASP A 223 13.52 7.70 20.46
C ASP A 223 14.48 7.34 21.62
#